data_e39074c313cd3222f34309d9316add6c
#
_entry.id   e39074c313cd3222f34309d9316add6c
#
_cell.length_a   1.000
_cell.length_b   1.000
_cell.length_c   1.000
_cell.angle_alpha   90.00
_cell.angle_beta   90.00
_cell.angle_gamma   90.00
#
_symmetry.space_group_name_H-M   'P 1'
#
loop_
_entity.id
_entity.type
_entity.pdbx_description
1 polymer ?
#
loop_
_entity_poly.entity_id
_entity_poly.type
_entity_poly.pdbx_seq_one_letter_code
_entity_poly.pdbx_strand_id
1 'polypeptide(L)'
;MKVLAAMSGGVDSAVAAARAVDAGHEVVGVHLALSRMPGTLRTGSRGCCTVEDAMDARRVADKLGIPFYVWDFSERFHADVVQDFVDEYAAGRTPNPCLRCNEKIKFEALLDRAIGLGFDRVVTGHYARVEHAQSGVEPPAVERSGVELPGVERSGVERSGVELHRAADWAKDQSYVLGVLTAEQLAHCWFPLASTPTKAEVRAEAAERGFLLAQKPDSHDICFIPDGDTRGFLAERLGSDPGEIVDRDGAVVGSHDGVHGYTVGQRRGMSLGVPSPDGRPRFVLEVKPSTRQLVVGPKEALAVSRLAGTRISHAGAPHPRLSDGLDIEVQIRAHADPVPAHARMVGDELVIDAVEPLTGVATGQSAVLYLGTRVLGQVTIDRTVAADELVTADASVSAGTSVSADASATPGERAAGMRGAE
;
A
#
# COMPACT_ATOMS: atom_id res chain seq x y z
N MET A 1 4.80 -31.17 -6.89
CA MET A 1 4.52 -30.48 -5.63
C MET A 1 3.04 -30.57 -5.34
N LYS A 2 2.65 -30.53 -4.07
CA LYS A 2 1.26 -30.44 -3.65
C LYS A 2 0.89 -28.97 -3.46
N VAL A 3 -0.08 -28.47 -4.21
CA VAL A 3 -0.35 -27.03 -4.34
C VAL A 3 -1.80 -26.73 -3.98
N LEU A 4 -2.01 -25.70 -3.16
CA LEU A 4 -3.34 -25.19 -2.82
C LEU A 4 -3.66 -23.97 -3.71
N ALA A 5 -4.66 -24.07 -4.58
CA ALA A 5 -5.11 -22.99 -5.43
C ALA A 5 -6.25 -22.20 -4.76
N ALA A 6 -6.00 -20.94 -4.40
CA ALA A 6 -7.03 -20.05 -3.86
C ALA A 6 -7.91 -19.51 -4.99
N MET A 7 -9.15 -19.99 -5.05
CA MET A 7 -10.10 -19.74 -6.14
C MET A 7 -11.22 -18.81 -5.66
N SER A 8 -11.15 -17.55 -6.08
CA SER A 8 -12.13 -16.52 -5.70
C SER A 8 -13.43 -16.56 -6.53
N GLY A 9 -13.50 -17.40 -7.58
CA GLY A 9 -14.59 -17.37 -8.56
C GLY A 9 -14.42 -16.30 -9.64
N GLY A 10 -13.26 -15.64 -9.73
CA GLY A 10 -12.85 -14.74 -10.79
C GLY A 10 -11.95 -15.43 -11.83
N VAL A 11 -11.83 -14.81 -13.02
CA VAL A 11 -11.08 -15.36 -14.16
C VAL A 11 -9.60 -15.59 -13.84
N ASP A 12 -8.98 -14.70 -13.08
CA ASP A 12 -7.55 -14.77 -12.74
C ASP A 12 -7.22 -15.99 -11.90
N SER A 13 -8.00 -16.22 -10.84
CA SER A 13 -7.81 -17.38 -9.97
C SER A 13 -8.09 -18.70 -10.67
N ALA A 14 -9.02 -18.70 -11.63
CA ALA A 14 -9.34 -19.87 -12.46
C ALA A 14 -8.18 -20.24 -13.38
N VAL A 15 -7.61 -19.27 -14.09
CA VAL A 15 -6.46 -19.48 -14.99
C VAL A 15 -5.22 -19.84 -14.17
N ALA A 16 -5.00 -19.21 -13.02
CA ALA A 16 -3.88 -19.55 -12.14
C ALA A 16 -3.96 -21.02 -11.66
N ALA A 17 -5.14 -21.49 -11.27
CA ALA A 17 -5.35 -22.90 -10.91
C ALA A 17 -5.10 -23.84 -12.10
N ALA A 18 -5.59 -23.48 -13.31
CA ALA A 18 -5.38 -24.26 -14.51
C ALA A 18 -3.90 -24.39 -14.90
N ARG A 19 -3.15 -23.29 -14.82
CA ARG A 19 -1.70 -23.31 -15.08
C ARG A 19 -0.93 -24.16 -14.06
N ALA A 20 -1.43 -24.22 -12.80
CA ALA A 20 -0.84 -25.13 -11.81
C ALA A 20 -1.06 -26.60 -12.14
N VAL A 21 -2.24 -26.95 -12.68
CA VAL A 21 -2.54 -28.30 -13.18
C VAL A 21 -1.66 -28.62 -14.39
N ASP A 22 -1.57 -27.71 -15.38
CA ASP A 22 -0.75 -27.90 -16.59
C ASP A 22 0.74 -28.07 -16.27
N ALA A 23 1.21 -27.45 -15.19
CA ALA A 23 2.58 -27.62 -14.69
C ALA A 23 2.81 -29.00 -14.02
N GLY A 24 1.80 -29.87 -13.99
CA GLY A 24 1.90 -31.23 -13.46
C GLY A 24 1.92 -31.31 -11.93
N HIS A 25 1.35 -30.31 -11.25
CA HIS A 25 1.25 -30.32 -9.79
C HIS A 25 -0.01 -31.05 -9.32
N GLU A 26 0.07 -31.61 -8.11
CA GLU A 26 -1.13 -32.08 -7.37
C GLU A 26 -1.85 -30.86 -6.81
N VAL A 27 -2.97 -30.46 -7.45
CA VAL A 27 -3.67 -29.21 -7.14
C VAL A 27 -4.95 -29.53 -6.37
N VAL A 28 -5.19 -28.76 -5.31
CA VAL A 28 -6.46 -28.73 -4.58
C VAL A 28 -6.99 -27.29 -4.62
N GLY A 29 -8.23 -27.10 -5.07
CA GLY A 29 -8.90 -25.82 -5.07
C GLY A 29 -9.50 -25.48 -3.71
N VAL A 30 -9.39 -24.23 -3.28
CA VAL A 30 -10.06 -23.72 -2.09
C VAL A 30 -10.71 -22.36 -2.37
N HIS A 31 -11.97 -22.22 -1.93
CA HIS A 31 -12.66 -20.93 -1.87
C HIS A 31 -12.71 -20.45 -0.42
N LEU A 32 -12.39 -19.17 -0.20
CA LEU A 32 -12.43 -18.54 1.12
C LEU A 32 -13.80 -17.90 1.33
N ALA A 33 -14.61 -18.42 2.24
CA ALA A 33 -15.84 -17.77 2.68
C ALA A 33 -15.48 -16.68 3.70
N LEU A 34 -15.59 -15.41 3.31
CA LEU A 34 -15.20 -14.24 4.12
C LEU A 34 -16.40 -13.54 4.75
N SER A 35 -17.64 -13.90 4.42
CA SER A 35 -18.84 -13.27 4.96
C SER A 35 -19.87 -14.33 5.38
N ARG A 36 -20.50 -14.10 6.54
CA ARG A 36 -21.62 -14.90 7.05
C ARG A 36 -22.98 -14.24 6.82
N MET A 37 -23.08 -13.15 6.06
CA MET A 37 -24.34 -12.43 5.91
C MET A 37 -25.43 -13.31 5.28
N PRO A 38 -26.52 -13.65 6.02
CA PRO A 38 -27.71 -14.26 5.44
C PRO A 38 -28.35 -13.23 4.52
N GLY A 39 -28.50 -13.56 3.24
CA GLY A 39 -29.20 -12.69 2.28
C GLY A 39 -28.33 -12.04 1.21
N THR A 40 -27.03 -12.34 1.13
CA THR A 40 -26.20 -12.01 -0.06
C THR A 40 -26.52 -12.87 -1.30
N LEU A 41 -27.72 -13.44 -1.35
CA LEU A 41 -28.35 -13.96 -2.58
C LEU A 41 -28.78 -12.82 -3.54
N ARG A 42 -28.06 -11.68 -3.51
CA ARG A 42 -28.28 -10.61 -4.49
C ARG A 42 -27.50 -10.94 -5.74
N THR A 43 -28.22 -11.37 -6.76
CA THR A 43 -27.75 -11.35 -8.15
C THR A 43 -27.24 -9.94 -8.46
N GLY A 44 -25.91 -9.83 -8.70
CA GLY A 44 -25.28 -8.58 -9.08
C GLY A 44 -24.45 -7.87 -8.00
N SER A 45 -24.24 -8.44 -6.81
CA SER A 45 -23.30 -7.87 -5.84
C SER A 45 -21.85 -8.04 -6.34
N ARG A 46 -21.09 -6.94 -6.33
CA ARG A 46 -19.70 -6.88 -6.86
C ARG A 46 -18.63 -7.29 -5.83
N GLY A 47 -19.02 -7.94 -4.72
CA GLY A 47 -18.10 -8.44 -3.69
C GLY A 47 -17.44 -9.75 -4.11
N CYS A 48 -16.23 -10.03 -3.62
CA CYS A 48 -15.43 -11.19 -4.01
C CYS A 48 -15.67 -12.47 -3.19
N CYS A 49 -16.83 -12.67 -2.54
CA CYS A 49 -17.09 -13.84 -1.68
C CYS A 49 -18.57 -14.19 -1.59
N THR A 50 -19.26 -14.20 -2.72
CA THR A 50 -20.66 -14.62 -2.79
C THR A 50 -20.77 -16.13 -2.95
N VAL A 51 -21.97 -16.70 -2.68
CA VAL A 51 -22.26 -18.11 -2.99
C VAL A 51 -22.08 -18.40 -4.50
N GLU A 52 -22.40 -17.42 -5.34
CA GLU A 52 -22.21 -17.51 -6.78
C GLU A 52 -20.71 -17.62 -7.14
N ASP A 53 -19.85 -16.86 -6.49
CA ASP A 53 -18.39 -16.94 -6.68
C ASP A 53 -17.86 -18.31 -6.27
N ALA A 54 -18.33 -18.88 -5.15
CA ALA A 54 -17.98 -20.23 -4.73
C ALA A 54 -18.44 -21.29 -5.73
N MET A 55 -19.65 -21.13 -6.33
CA MET A 55 -20.17 -22.02 -7.35
C MET A 55 -19.36 -21.90 -8.66
N ASP A 56 -18.97 -20.69 -9.05
CA ASP A 56 -18.12 -20.47 -10.22
C ASP A 56 -16.74 -21.12 -10.05
N ALA A 57 -16.12 -20.94 -8.87
CA ALA A 57 -14.87 -21.60 -8.52
C ALA A 57 -14.99 -23.14 -8.57
N ARG A 58 -16.09 -23.67 -8.04
CA ARG A 58 -16.37 -25.11 -8.07
C ARG A 58 -16.50 -25.63 -9.50
N ARG A 59 -17.26 -24.95 -10.37
CA ARG A 59 -17.39 -25.35 -11.79
C ARG A 59 -16.04 -25.42 -12.50
N VAL A 60 -15.13 -24.47 -12.20
CA VAL A 60 -13.77 -24.50 -12.73
C VAL A 60 -13.00 -25.69 -12.17
N ALA A 61 -13.07 -25.94 -10.87
CA ALA A 61 -12.40 -27.09 -10.24
C ALA A 61 -12.89 -28.43 -10.80
N ASP A 62 -14.21 -28.60 -10.97
CA ASP A 62 -14.81 -29.78 -11.58
C ASP A 62 -14.31 -30.00 -13.01
N LYS A 63 -14.18 -28.92 -13.78
CA LYS A 63 -13.64 -28.95 -15.15
C LYS A 63 -12.16 -29.29 -15.22
N LEU A 64 -11.39 -28.84 -14.23
CA LEU A 64 -9.96 -29.17 -14.09
C LEU A 64 -9.74 -30.57 -13.50
N GLY A 65 -10.80 -31.23 -12.99
CA GLY A 65 -10.70 -32.54 -12.33
C GLY A 65 -9.96 -32.49 -10.99
N ILE A 66 -9.98 -31.35 -10.28
CA ILE A 66 -9.31 -31.17 -9.00
C ILE A 66 -10.29 -31.19 -7.83
N PRO A 67 -9.90 -31.70 -6.65
CA PRO A 67 -10.66 -31.55 -5.41
C PRO A 67 -10.90 -30.09 -5.07
N PHE A 68 -12.08 -29.77 -4.52
CA PHE A 68 -12.45 -28.40 -4.19
C PHE A 68 -13.12 -28.32 -2.82
N TYR A 69 -12.69 -27.37 -2.01
CA TYR A 69 -13.22 -27.11 -0.66
C TYR A 69 -13.60 -25.65 -0.48
N VAL A 70 -14.53 -25.40 0.44
CA VAL A 70 -14.84 -24.06 0.93
C VAL A 70 -14.35 -23.97 2.38
N TRP A 71 -13.49 -23.01 2.66
CA TRP A 71 -12.99 -22.77 4.00
C TRP A 71 -13.58 -21.49 4.57
N ASP A 72 -14.18 -21.60 5.76
CA ASP A 72 -14.75 -20.47 6.47
C ASP A 72 -13.66 -19.69 7.22
N PHE A 73 -13.41 -18.44 6.79
CA PHE A 73 -12.55 -17.47 7.44
C PHE A 73 -13.34 -16.22 7.85
N SER A 74 -14.68 -16.27 7.87
CA SER A 74 -15.53 -15.10 8.09
C SER A 74 -15.31 -14.42 9.43
N GLU A 75 -15.10 -15.19 10.52
CA GLU A 75 -14.81 -14.60 11.84
C GLU A 75 -13.48 -13.87 11.85
N ARG A 76 -12.44 -14.51 11.32
CA ARG A 76 -11.10 -13.91 11.26
C ARG A 76 -11.07 -12.71 10.32
N PHE A 77 -11.76 -12.79 9.18
CA PHE A 77 -11.88 -11.66 8.26
C PHE A 77 -12.59 -10.46 8.92
N HIS A 78 -13.64 -10.72 9.67
CA HIS A 78 -14.33 -9.66 10.40
C HIS A 78 -13.43 -9.03 11.46
N ALA A 79 -12.73 -9.82 12.26
CA ALA A 79 -11.87 -9.31 13.33
C ALA A 79 -10.63 -8.57 12.78
N ASP A 80 -9.94 -9.16 11.80
CA ASP A 80 -8.62 -8.68 11.36
C ASP A 80 -8.69 -7.64 10.21
N VAL A 81 -9.81 -7.59 9.47
CA VAL A 81 -9.93 -6.70 8.29
C VAL A 81 -11.07 -5.69 8.45
N VAL A 82 -12.29 -6.16 8.79
CA VAL A 82 -13.44 -5.26 8.87
C VAL A 82 -13.35 -4.38 10.10
N GLN A 83 -13.02 -4.97 11.27
CA GLN A 83 -12.89 -4.20 12.51
C GLN A 83 -11.68 -3.25 12.44
N ASP A 84 -10.52 -3.71 11.95
CA ASP A 84 -9.35 -2.85 11.71
C ASP A 84 -9.71 -1.65 10.82
N PHE A 85 -10.49 -1.86 9.76
CA PHE A 85 -10.97 -0.80 8.88
C PHE A 85 -11.83 0.23 9.63
N VAL A 86 -12.74 -0.22 10.47
CA VAL A 86 -13.61 0.66 11.29
C VAL A 86 -12.78 1.45 12.31
N ASP A 87 -11.85 0.78 13.00
CA ASP A 87 -11.01 1.37 14.04
C ASP A 87 -10.04 2.43 13.46
N GLU A 88 -9.46 2.17 12.29
CA GLU A 88 -8.61 3.14 11.60
C GLU A 88 -9.39 4.40 11.20
N TYR A 89 -10.62 4.26 10.68
CA TYR A 89 -11.48 5.42 10.38
C TYR A 89 -11.94 6.16 11.65
N ALA A 90 -12.22 5.45 12.72
CA ALA A 90 -12.52 6.06 14.02
C ALA A 90 -11.33 6.88 14.55
N ALA A 91 -10.11 6.44 14.26
CA ALA A 91 -8.87 7.16 14.56
C ALA A 91 -8.53 8.28 13.55
N GLY A 92 -9.41 8.58 12.58
CA GLY A 92 -9.21 9.61 11.55
C GLY A 92 -8.20 9.22 10.47
N ARG A 93 -7.88 7.92 10.35
CA ARG A 93 -6.95 7.40 9.35
C ARG A 93 -7.70 6.73 8.20
N THR A 94 -7.04 6.55 7.08
CA THR A 94 -7.64 5.95 5.87
C THR A 94 -6.91 4.66 5.52
N PRO A 95 -7.36 3.49 6.01
CA PRO A 95 -6.69 2.22 5.81
C PRO A 95 -6.88 1.69 4.38
N ASN A 96 -6.02 0.72 4.01
CA ASN A 96 -6.21 -0.08 2.81
C ASN A 96 -6.62 -1.51 3.19
N PRO A 97 -7.91 -1.87 3.15
CA PRO A 97 -8.37 -3.18 3.58
C PRO A 97 -7.90 -4.33 2.68
N CYS A 98 -7.51 -4.05 1.42
CA CYS A 98 -6.97 -5.08 0.52
C CYS A 98 -5.57 -5.53 0.94
N LEU A 99 -4.70 -4.59 1.38
CA LEU A 99 -3.40 -4.94 1.98
C LEU A 99 -3.62 -5.78 3.24
N ARG A 100 -4.51 -5.34 4.11
CA ARG A 100 -4.81 -6.04 5.37
C ARG A 100 -5.36 -7.44 5.13
N CYS A 101 -6.26 -7.61 4.14
CA CYS A 101 -6.78 -8.92 3.74
C CYS A 101 -5.68 -9.84 3.19
N ASN A 102 -4.77 -9.31 2.37
CA ASN A 102 -3.63 -10.09 1.89
C ASN A 102 -2.73 -10.50 3.06
N GLU A 103 -2.37 -9.56 3.94
CA GLU A 103 -1.54 -9.82 5.11
C GLU A 103 -2.15 -10.91 6.00
N LYS A 104 -3.38 -10.70 6.51
CA LYS A 104 -3.96 -11.49 7.61
C LYS A 104 -4.73 -12.73 7.17
N ILE A 105 -5.35 -12.66 6.00
CA ILE A 105 -6.25 -13.74 5.56
C ILE A 105 -5.62 -14.62 4.52
N LYS A 106 -5.17 -14.03 3.38
CA LYS A 106 -4.68 -14.83 2.25
C LYS A 106 -3.27 -15.40 2.45
N PHE A 107 -2.40 -14.66 3.15
CA PHE A 107 -0.99 -15.04 3.28
C PHE A 107 -0.51 -15.22 4.73
N GLU A 108 -1.40 -15.11 5.71
CA GLU A 108 -1.18 -15.61 7.07
C GLU A 108 -2.12 -16.80 7.31
N ALA A 109 -3.42 -16.58 7.47
CA ALA A 109 -4.34 -17.65 7.86
C ALA A 109 -4.46 -18.79 6.85
N LEU A 110 -4.58 -18.47 5.55
CA LEU A 110 -4.68 -19.49 4.50
C LEU A 110 -3.36 -20.25 4.32
N LEU A 111 -2.23 -19.52 4.29
CA LEU A 111 -0.91 -20.13 4.08
C LEU A 111 -0.54 -21.04 5.25
N ASP A 112 -0.71 -20.58 6.50
CA ASP A 112 -0.45 -21.39 7.70
C ASP A 112 -1.26 -22.69 7.69
N ARG A 113 -2.55 -22.58 7.33
CA ARG A 113 -3.41 -23.76 7.22
C ARG A 113 -2.98 -24.69 6.08
N ALA A 114 -2.56 -24.12 4.93
CA ALA A 114 -2.07 -24.91 3.81
C ALA A 114 -0.80 -25.68 4.17
N ILE A 115 0.18 -25.02 4.78
CA ILE A 115 1.43 -25.65 5.23
C ILE A 115 1.15 -26.72 6.28
N GLY A 116 0.27 -26.42 7.26
CA GLY A 116 -0.15 -27.37 8.28
C GLY A 116 -0.82 -28.63 7.71
N LEU A 117 -1.41 -28.55 6.52
CA LEU A 117 -2.02 -29.68 5.78
C LEU A 117 -1.04 -30.35 4.80
N GLY A 118 0.24 -29.93 4.78
CA GLY A 118 1.29 -30.50 3.95
C GLY A 118 1.26 -30.06 2.49
N PHE A 119 0.74 -28.86 2.20
CA PHE A 119 0.90 -28.22 0.90
C PHE A 119 2.26 -27.53 0.82
N ASP A 120 2.93 -27.64 -0.32
CA ASP A 120 4.22 -27.00 -0.56
C ASP A 120 4.07 -25.51 -0.86
N ARG A 121 3.00 -25.14 -1.60
CA ARG A 121 2.74 -23.76 -2.06
C ARG A 121 1.25 -23.40 -2.11
N VAL A 122 0.98 -22.12 -2.00
CA VAL A 122 -0.32 -21.50 -2.33
C VAL A 122 -0.22 -20.77 -3.65
N VAL A 123 -1.15 -21.07 -4.55
CA VAL A 123 -1.31 -20.42 -5.85
C VAL A 123 -2.48 -19.44 -5.79
N THR A 124 -2.27 -18.24 -6.29
CA THR A 124 -3.34 -17.22 -6.41
C THR A 124 -3.29 -16.55 -7.78
N GLY A 125 -4.39 -15.88 -8.14
CA GLY A 125 -4.51 -15.10 -9.38
C GLY A 125 -3.92 -13.70 -9.30
N HIS A 126 -2.99 -13.41 -8.40
CA HIS A 126 -2.36 -12.10 -8.33
C HIS A 126 -1.36 -11.90 -9.47
N TYR A 127 -1.30 -10.66 -9.96
CA TYR A 127 -0.32 -10.19 -10.93
C TYR A 127 0.88 -9.63 -10.17
N ALA A 128 1.85 -10.47 -9.89
CA ALA A 128 3.15 -10.16 -9.32
C ALA A 128 4.11 -11.30 -9.61
N ARG A 129 5.40 -11.12 -9.44
CA ARG A 129 6.42 -12.14 -9.69
C ARG A 129 7.22 -12.38 -8.43
N VAL A 130 7.37 -13.65 -8.06
CA VAL A 130 8.29 -14.10 -7.01
C VAL A 130 9.52 -14.67 -7.67
N GLU A 131 10.69 -14.16 -7.32
CA GLU A 131 12.00 -14.67 -7.76
C GLU A 131 12.74 -15.25 -6.56
N HIS A 132 13.34 -16.43 -6.80
CA HIS A 132 14.28 -17.00 -5.85
C HIS A 132 15.66 -16.56 -6.30
N ALA A 133 16.34 -15.73 -5.51
CA ALA A 133 17.69 -15.31 -5.81
C ALA A 133 18.60 -16.57 -5.89
N GLN A 134 19.02 -16.91 -7.10
CA GLN A 134 20.05 -17.90 -7.30
C GLN A 134 21.39 -17.27 -6.91
N SER A 135 22.12 -17.92 -6.02
CA SER A 135 23.49 -17.53 -5.74
C SER A 135 24.29 -17.55 -7.06
N GLY A 136 24.57 -16.37 -7.60
CA GLY A 136 25.59 -16.19 -8.63
C GLY A 136 25.15 -15.99 -10.10
N VAL A 137 23.86 -15.76 -10.42
CA VAL A 137 23.46 -15.45 -11.81
C VAL A 137 22.74 -14.11 -11.88
N GLU A 138 23.32 -13.13 -12.58
CA GLU A 138 22.67 -11.88 -12.94
C GLU A 138 21.49 -12.13 -13.89
N PRO A 139 20.29 -11.56 -13.64
CA PRO A 139 19.22 -11.60 -14.64
C PRO A 139 19.57 -10.72 -15.84
N PRO A 140 19.14 -11.09 -17.06
CA PRO A 140 19.38 -10.27 -18.25
C PRO A 140 18.69 -8.92 -18.10
N ALA A 141 19.41 -7.86 -18.47
CA ALA A 141 18.91 -6.50 -18.50
C ALA A 141 17.73 -6.40 -19.48
N VAL A 142 16.56 -6.03 -18.98
CA VAL A 142 15.46 -5.58 -19.85
C VAL A 142 15.77 -4.15 -20.26
N GLU A 143 16.18 -3.98 -21.50
CA GLU A 143 16.35 -2.63 -22.10
C GLU A 143 15.02 -1.89 -22.10
N ARG A 144 14.94 -0.83 -21.31
CA ARG A 144 13.91 0.20 -21.45
C ARG A 144 14.56 1.44 -22.03
N SER A 145 13.94 1.95 -23.07
CA SER A 145 14.29 3.21 -23.70
C SER A 145 14.19 4.38 -22.71
N GLY A 146 15.35 4.97 -22.38
CA GLY A 146 15.46 6.41 -22.25
C GLY A 146 15.37 7.05 -20.89
N VAL A 147 15.96 6.50 -19.81
CA VAL A 147 16.55 7.36 -18.74
C VAL A 147 17.70 6.57 -18.10
N GLU A 148 18.93 6.90 -18.45
CA GLU A 148 20.11 6.47 -17.70
C GLU A 148 20.24 7.32 -16.43
N LEU A 149 20.10 6.69 -15.27
CA LEU A 149 20.55 7.28 -14.01
C LEU A 149 22.06 6.97 -13.86
N PRO A 150 22.96 7.97 -13.87
CA PRO A 150 24.38 7.72 -13.69
C PRO A 150 24.70 7.44 -12.23
N GLY A 151 25.38 6.33 -11.96
CA GLY A 151 26.13 6.14 -10.72
C GLY A 151 25.68 5.04 -9.77
N VAL A 152 24.99 3.99 -10.19
CA VAL A 152 24.78 2.82 -9.32
C VAL A 152 25.95 1.83 -9.46
N GLU A 153 26.95 1.97 -8.59
CA GLU A 153 27.96 0.92 -8.42
C GLU A 153 27.31 -0.32 -7.82
N ARG A 154 27.36 -1.42 -8.56
CA ARG A 154 26.90 -2.76 -8.14
C ARG A 154 27.87 -3.34 -7.11
N SER A 155 27.61 -3.13 -5.82
CA SER A 155 28.32 -3.88 -4.78
C SER A 155 27.78 -5.30 -4.72
N GLY A 156 28.65 -6.30 -4.94
CA GLY A 156 28.33 -7.73 -4.86
C GLY A 156 28.04 -8.16 -3.42
N VAL A 157 26.78 -8.04 -3.02
CA VAL A 157 26.25 -8.68 -1.80
C VAL A 157 25.61 -9.99 -2.22
N GLU A 158 26.06 -11.11 -1.64
CA GLU A 158 25.46 -12.43 -1.83
C GLU A 158 23.95 -12.35 -1.52
N ARG A 159 23.13 -12.43 -2.57
CA ARG A 159 21.66 -12.43 -2.46
C ARG A 159 21.17 -13.86 -2.30
N SER A 160 21.13 -14.35 -1.08
CA SER A 160 20.32 -15.52 -0.74
C SER A 160 18.98 -15.06 -0.24
N GLY A 161 17.91 -15.22 -1.02
CA GLY A 161 16.58 -14.80 -0.56
C GLY A 161 15.51 -14.86 -1.65
N VAL A 162 14.28 -14.70 -1.21
CA VAL A 162 13.11 -14.58 -2.08
C VAL A 162 12.82 -13.09 -2.29
N GLU A 163 12.52 -12.67 -3.50
CA GLU A 163 12.22 -11.30 -3.88
C GLU A 163 10.83 -11.23 -4.53
N LEU A 164 10.09 -10.17 -4.21
CA LEU A 164 8.83 -9.83 -4.86
C LEU A 164 9.08 -8.76 -5.93
N HIS A 165 8.53 -8.97 -7.12
CA HIS A 165 8.66 -8.05 -8.25
C HIS A 165 7.31 -7.72 -8.87
N ARG A 166 7.26 -6.61 -9.61
CA ARG A 166 6.13 -6.24 -10.45
C ARG A 166 5.84 -7.32 -11.50
N ALA A 167 4.57 -7.43 -11.90
CA ALA A 167 4.15 -8.25 -13.01
C ALA A 167 4.58 -7.66 -14.36
N ALA A 168 4.49 -8.49 -15.42
CA ALA A 168 4.70 -8.04 -16.80
C ALA A 168 3.62 -7.06 -17.27
N ASP A 169 2.35 -7.27 -16.90
CA ASP A 169 1.25 -6.33 -17.13
C ASP A 169 1.24 -5.25 -16.02
N TRP A 170 1.85 -4.10 -16.30
CA TRP A 170 1.90 -2.97 -15.37
C TRP A 170 0.53 -2.38 -15.03
N ALA A 171 -0.40 -2.43 -15.98
CA ALA A 171 -1.75 -1.91 -15.76
C ALA A 171 -2.56 -2.79 -14.80
N LYS A 172 -2.14 -4.03 -14.62
CA LYS A 172 -2.76 -5.01 -13.70
C LYS A 172 -1.85 -5.41 -12.55
N ASP A 173 -0.65 -4.82 -12.45
CA ASP A 173 0.29 -5.12 -11.38
C ASP A 173 -0.36 -4.98 -10.00
N GLN A 174 -0.21 -6.02 -9.20
CA GLN A 174 -0.76 -6.10 -7.85
C GLN A 174 0.34 -6.24 -6.78
N SER A 175 1.59 -5.99 -7.16
CA SER A 175 2.72 -6.04 -6.23
C SER A 175 2.57 -5.05 -5.07
N TYR A 176 1.85 -3.92 -5.30
CA TYR A 176 1.50 -2.96 -4.26
C TYR A 176 0.77 -3.60 -3.07
N VAL A 177 -0.27 -4.39 -3.33
CA VAL A 177 -1.05 -5.02 -2.25
C VAL A 177 -0.39 -6.28 -1.67
N LEU A 178 0.74 -6.70 -2.23
CA LEU A 178 1.57 -7.81 -1.77
C LEU A 178 2.84 -7.36 -1.03
N GLY A 179 3.13 -6.06 -0.99
CA GLY A 179 4.29 -5.49 -0.30
C GLY A 179 4.32 -5.73 1.22
N VAL A 180 3.23 -6.24 1.80
CA VAL A 180 3.10 -6.65 3.20
C VAL A 180 3.65 -8.07 3.48
N LEU A 181 3.95 -8.86 2.44
CA LEU A 181 4.34 -10.25 2.60
C LEU A 181 5.80 -10.37 3.03
N THR A 182 6.07 -11.29 3.95
CA THR A 182 7.43 -11.60 4.39
C THR A 182 8.14 -12.54 3.39
N ALA A 183 9.48 -12.64 3.52
CA ALA A 183 10.28 -13.58 2.73
C ALA A 183 9.80 -15.04 2.89
N GLU A 184 9.45 -15.44 4.11
CA GLU A 184 8.92 -16.77 4.41
C GLU A 184 7.60 -17.03 3.69
N GLN A 185 6.65 -16.08 3.76
CA GLN A 185 5.38 -16.19 3.05
C GLN A 185 5.59 -16.26 1.54
N LEU A 186 6.45 -15.39 0.97
CA LEU A 186 6.75 -15.37 -0.45
C LEU A 186 7.37 -16.67 -0.95
N ALA A 187 8.19 -17.35 -0.14
CA ALA A 187 8.80 -18.64 -0.49
C ALA A 187 7.76 -19.75 -0.78
N HIS A 188 6.58 -19.63 -0.15
CA HIS A 188 5.45 -20.54 -0.34
C HIS A 188 4.37 -20.01 -1.29
N CYS A 189 4.60 -18.87 -1.95
CA CYS A 189 3.67 -18.29 -2.91
C CYS A 189 4.06 -18.63 -4.35
N TRP A 190 3.05 -18.77 -5.19
CA TRP A 190 3.23 -18.81 -6.63
C TRP A 190 2.12 -18.04 -7.34
N PHE A 191 2.51 -17.13 -8.21
CA PHE A 191 1.64 -16.24 -8.98
C PHE A 191 1.78 -16.55 -10.49
N PRO A 192 1.03 -17.53 -11.03
CA PRO A 192 1.20 -18.00 -12.41
C PRO A 192 0.93 -16.94 -13.48
N LEU A 193 0.26 -15.83 -13.13
CA LEU A 193 -0.06 -14.74 -14.07
C LEU A 193 1.06 -13.70 -14.21
N ALA A 194 2.16 -13.85 -13.47
CA ALA A 194 3.27 -12.90 -13.38
C ALA A 194 3.84 -12.47 -14.73
N SER A 195 3.99 -13.40 -15.67
CA SER A 195 4.58 -13.20 -16.99
C SER A 195 3.56 -12.92 -18.10
N THR A 196 2.26 -12.90 -17.79
CA THR A 196 1.22 -12.67 -18.79
C THR A 196 1.20 -11.18 -19.17
N PRO A 197 1.41 -10.83 -20.47
CA PRO A 197 1.56 -9.43 -20.87
C PRO A 197 0.29 -8.61 -20.72
N THR A 198 -0.89 -9.23 -20.86
CA THR A 198 -2.18 -8.51 -20.80
C THR A 198 -3.28 -9.34 -20.15
N LYS A 199 -4.20 -8.66 -19.48
CA LYS A 199 -5.43 -9.26 -18.97
C LYS A 199 -6.30 -9.88 -20.08
N ALA A 200 -6.23 -9.36 -21.30
CA ALA A 200 -6.97 -9.91 -22.44
C ALA A 200 -6.53 -11.34 -22.76
N GLU A 201 -5.23 -11.65 -22.63
CA GLU A 201 -4.69 -13.01 -22.82
C GLU A 201 -5.21 -13.98 -21.76
N VAL A 202 -5.31 -13.53 -20.49
CA VAL A 202 -5.90 -14.35 -19.42
C VAL A 202 -7.37 -14.68 -19.73
N ARG A 203 -8.14 -13.70 -20.24
CA ARG A 203 -9.54 -13.92 -20.64
C ARG A 203 -9.66 -14.84 -21.86
N ALA A 204 -8.76 -14.70 -22.84
CA ALA A 204 -8.71 -15.58 -24.01
C ALA A 204 -8.40 -17.03 -23.58
N GLU A 205 -7.39 -17.23 -22.74
CA GLU A 205 -7.05 -18.55 -22.18
C GLU A 205 -8.23 -19.16 -21.41
N ALA A 206 -8.92 -18.37 -20.58
CA ALA A 206 -10.12 -18.84 -19.88
C ALA A 206 -11.23 -19.28 -20.83
N ALA A 207 -11.44 -18.54 -21.95
CA ALA A 207 -12.41 -18.88 -22.97
C ALA A 207 -12.03 -20.14 -23.74
N GLU A 208 -10.76 -20.31 -24.15
CA GLU A 208 -10.24 -21.51 -24.81
C GLU A 208 -10.39 -22.74 -23.93
N ARG A 209 -10.16 -22.60 -22.63
CA ARG A 209 -10.43 -23.64 -21.63
C ARG A 209 -11.92 -23.88 -21.41
N GLY A 210 -12.78 -23.04 -21.98
CA GLY A 210 -14.24 -23.09 -21.85
C GLY A 210 -14.71 -22.80 -20.42
N PHE A 211 -14.04 -21.90 -19.70
CA PHE A 211 -14.50 -21.40 -18.40
C PHE A 211 -15.63 -20.38 -18.62
N LEU A 212 -16.82 -20.64 -18.04
CA LEU A 212 -17.98 -19.77 -18.18
C LEU A 212 -17.76 -18.34 -17.65
N LEU A 213 -16.81 -18.19 -16.72
CA LEU A 213 -16.46 -16.91 -16.10
C LEU A 213 -15.49 -16.05 -16.93
N ALA A 214 -15.08 -16.47 -18.15
CA ALA A 214 -14.13 -15.71 -18.99
C ALA A 214 -14.53 -14.25 -19.23
N GLN A 215 -15.83 -13.96 -19.29
CA GLN A 215 -16.38 -12.61 -19.48
C GLN A 215 -16.82 -11.94 -18.17
N LYS A 216 -16.62 -12.57 -17.01
CA LYS A 216 -17.00 -12.00 -15.71
C LYS A 216 -16.24 -10.69 -15.46
N PRO A 217 -16.92 -9.61 -15.06
CA PRO A 217 -16.25 -8.35 -14.69
C PRO A 217 -15.23 -8.57 -13.56
N ASP A 218 -14.19 -7.74 -13.56
CA ASP A 218 -13.26 -7.71 -12.45
C ASP A 218 -13.97 -7.19 -11.19
N SER A 219 -13.58 -7.68 -10.00
CA SER A 219 -14.04 -7.14 -8.74
C SER A 219 -13.53 -5.70 -8.58
N HIS A 220 -14.44 -4.81 -8.26
CA HIS A 220 -14.17 -3.41 -7.98
C HIS A 220 -14.61 -3.11 -6.56
N ASP A 221 -14.01 -2.13 -5.92
CA ASP A 221 -14.35 -1.64 -4.60
C ASP A 221 -14.01 -2.59 -3.43
N ILE A 222 -14.30 -2.11 -2.23
CA ILE A 222 -14.09 -2.85 -0.99
C ILE A 222 -15.09 -4.00 -0.92
N CYS A 223 -14.60 -5.24 -0.88
CA CYS A 223 -15.41 -6.44 -1.03
C CYS A 223 -16.54 -6.61 0.00
N PHE A 224 -16.42 -6.01 1.19
CA PHE A 224 -17.43 -6.03 2.24
C PHE A 224 -18.34 -4.77 2.26
N ILE A 225 -18.15 -3.85 1.28
CA ILE A 225 -19.00 -2.68 1.03
C ILE A 225 -19.46 -2.74 -0.44
N PRO A 226 -20.37 -3.67 -0.76
CA PRO A 226 -20.69 -3.98 -2.16
C PRO A 226 -21.44 -2.89 -2.92
N ASP A 227 -22.06 -1.93 -2.22
CA ASP A 227 -22.72 -0.75 -2.76
C ASP A 227 -21.78 0.44 -2.94
N GLY A 228 -20.52 0.33 -2.42
CA GLY A 228 -19.53 1.39 -2.45
C GLY A 228 -19.80 2.55 -1.47
N ASP A 229 -20.86 2.46 -0.66
CA ASP A 229 -21.17 3.48 0.35
C ASP A 229 -20.36 3.29 1.64
N THR A 230 -19.07 3.61 1.58
CA THR A 230 -18.18 3.57 2.74
C THR A 230 -18.69 4.47 3.87
N ARG A 231 -19.27 5.62 3.55
CA ARG A 231 -19.77 6.56 4.56
C ARG A 231 -20.96 5.98 5.32
N GLY A 232 -21.94 5.42 4.62
CA GLY A 232 -23.08 4.73 5.22
C GLY A 232 -22.64 3.54 6.07
N PHE A 233 -21.72 2.71 5.56
CA PHE A 233 -21.15 1.57 6.27
C PHE A 233 -20.49 1.95 7.60
N LEU A 234 -19.72 3.06 7.63
CA LEU A 234 -19.08 3.57 8.85
C LEU A 234 -20.09 4.22 9.79
N ALA A 235 -21.07 4.98 9.27
CA ALA A 235 -22.11 5.62 10.07
C ALA A 235 -22.99 4.58 10.81
N GLU A 236 -23.28 3.43 10.21
CA GLU A 236 -24.01 2.34 10.87
C GLU A 236 -23.25 1.77 12.07
N ARG A 237 -21.92 1.80 12.07
CA ARG A 237 -21.07 1.19 13.11
C ARG A 237 -20.58 2.18 14.14
N LEU A 238 -20.24 3.38 13.73
CA LEU A 238 -19.65 4.43 14.57
C LEU A 238 -20.69 5.45 15.04
N GLY A 239 -21.88 5.44 14.44
CA GLY A 239 -22.93 6.39 14.76
C GLY A 239 -22.66 7.77 14.19
N SER A 240 -23.41 8.76 14.67
CA SER A 240 -23.23 10.18 14.35
C SER A 240 -22.45 10.86 15.48
N ASP A 241 -21.38 11.54 15.11
CA ASP A 241 -20.56 12.38 16.01
C ASP A 241 -20.31 13.74 15.34
N PRO A 242 -21.31 14.67 15.44
CA PRO A 242 -21.28 15.95 14.74
C PRO A 242 -20.11 16.82 15.17
N GLY A 243 -19.57 17.58 14.20
CA GLY A 243 -18.48 18.50 14.44
C GLY A 243 -18.40 19.60 13.41
N GLU A 244 -17.37 20.41 13.52
CA GLU A 244 -17.14 21.58 12.69
C GLU A 244 -16.19 21.28 11.53
N ILE A 245 -16.43 21.95 10.39
CA ILE A 245 -15.48 22.08 9.32
C ILE A 245 -14.85 23.46 9.43
N VAL A 246 -13.53 23.51 9.63
CA VAL A 246 -12.76 24.74 9.82
C VAL A 246 -11.77 24.94 8.68
N ASP A 247 -11.44 26.18 8.38
CA ASP A 247 -10.31 26.47 7.47
C ASP A 247 -8.95 26.41 8.21
N ARG A 248 -7.85 26.72 7.49
CA ARG A 248 -6.49 26.69 8.05
C ARG A 248 -6.29 27.71 9.19
N ASP A 249 -7.06 28.77 9.21
CA ASP A 249 -7.01 29.83 10.24
C ASP A 249 -7.92 29.52 11.44
N GLY A 250 -8.65 28.40 11.41
CA GLY A 250 -9.57 27.96 12.44
C GLY A 250 -10.98 28.56 12.34
N ALA A 251 -11.29 29.30 11.27
CA ALA A 251 -12.63 29.84 11.08
C ALA A 251 -13.59 28.72 10.65
N VAL A 252 -14.77 28.66 11.28
CA VAL A 252 -15.81 27.67 10.96
C VAL A 252 -16.44 28.02 9.60
N VAL A 253 -16.39 27.05 8.69
CA VAL A 253 -16.88 27.14 7.30
C VAL A 253 -17.99 26.16 6.97
N GLY A 254 -18.30 25.24 7.88
CA GLY A 254 -19.35 24.25 7.73
C GLY A 254 -19.48 23.31 8.92
N SER A 255 -20.25 22.24 8.74
CA SER A 255 -20.43 21.19 9.74
C SER A 255 -20.51 19.81 9.09
N HIS A 256 -20.35 18.77 9.88
CA HIS A 256 -20.45 17.36 9.46
C HIS A 256 -21.08 16.48 10.53
N ASP A 257 -21.55 15.28 10.16
CA ASP A 257 -22.21 14.33 11.07
C ASP A 257 -21.24 13.30 11.69
N GLY A 258 -19.95 13.35 11.34
CA GLY A 258 -18.89 12.48 11.85
C GLY A 258 -17.64 12.58 10.98
N VAL A 259 -16.46 12.73 11.61
CA VAL A 259 -15.17 12.85 10.91
C VAL A 259 -14.81 11.59 10.13
N HIS A 260 -15.25 10.42 10.59
CA HIS A 260 -15.04 9.12 9.96
C HIS A 260 -15.63 8.99 8.54
N GLY A 261 -16.55 9.88 8.17
CA GLY A 261 -17.11 9.93 6.81
C GLY A 261 -16.23 10.65 5.79
N TYR A 262 -14.99 11.05 6.17
CA TYR A 262 -14.13 11.90 5.34
C TYR A 262 -12.71 11.37 5.25
N THR A 263 -12.05 11.71 4.13
CA THR A 263 -10.67 11.31 3.84
C THR A 263 -9.87 12.53 3.35
N VAL A 264 -8.59 12.60 3.68
CA VAL A 264 -7.68 13.64 3.19
C VAL A 264 -7.65 13.65 1.65
N GLY A 265 -7.78 14.84 1.07
CA GLY A 265 -7.90 15.04 -0.38
C GLY A 265 -9.34 15.01 -0.91
N GLN A 266 -10.33 14.69 -0.09
CA GLN A 266 -11.74 14.72 -0.49
C GLN A 266 -12.20 16.15 -0.79
N ARG A 267 -12.91 16.31 -1.94
CA ARG A 267 -13.46 17.60 -2.39
C ARG A 267 -14.98 17.68 -2.26
N ARG A 268 -15.67 16.56 -2.49
CA ARG A 268 -17.14 16.50 -2.56
C ARG A 268 -17.73 15.94 -1.27
N GLY A 269 -19.03 16.22 -1.05
CA GLY A 269 -19.77 15.67 0.09
C GLY A 269 -19.54 16.41 1.41
N MET A 270 -18.90 17.59 1.38
CA MET A 270 -18.77 18.49 2.53
C MET A 270 -19.90 19.51 2.51
N SER A 271 -20.55 19.71 3.67
CA SER A 271 -21.61 20.72 3.85
C SER A 271 -20.98 22.07 4.21
N LEU A 272 -20.40 22.75 3.22
CA LEU A 272 -19.76 24.06 3.40
C LEU A 272 -20.81 25.16 3.26
N GLY A 273 -21.06 25.91 4.34
CA GLY A 273 -21.98 27.06 4.37
C GLY A 273 -21.34 28.35 3.90
N VAL A 274 -20.00 28.44 3.90
CA VAL A 274 -19.25 29.65 3.55
C VAL A 274 -18.38 29.37 2.31
N PRO A 275 -18.61 30.10 1.19
CA PRO A 275 -17.76 30.00 0.01
C PRO A 275 -16.31 30.39 0.31
N SER A 276 -15.37 29.83 -0.46
CA SER A 276 -13.98 30.28 -0.38
C SER A 276 -13.86 31.74 -0.87
N PRO A 277 -13.07 32.60 -0.20
CA PRO A 277 -12.88 34.00 -0.60
C PRO A 277 -12.35 34.17 -2.03
N ASP A 278 -11.57 33.20 -2.51
CA ASP A 278 -10.96 33.17 -3.85
C ASP A 278 -11.82 32.39 -4.88
N GLY A 279 -12.99 31.87 -4.48
CA GLY A 279 -13.88 31.05 -5.31
C GLY A 279 -13.35 29.66 -5.67
N ARG A 280 -12.18 29.26 -5.14
CA ARG A 280 -11.58 27.95 -5.43
C ARG A 280 -12.19 26.83 -4.58
N PRO A 281 -12.19 25.58 -5.06
CA PRO A 281 -12.63 24.43 -4.28
C PRO A 281 -11.75 24.23 -3.03
N ARG A 282 -12.38 23.88 -1.92
CA ARG A 282 -11.71 23.40 -0.72
C ARG A 282 -11.62 21.88 -0.71
N PHE A 283 -10.54 21.37 -0.11
CA PHE A 283 -10.26 19.96 0.07
C PHE A 283 -10.05 19.67 1.55
N VAL A 284 -10.38 18.46 2.00
CA VAL A 284 -10.03 17.99 3.34
C VAL A 284 -8.52 17.89 3.43
N LEU A 285 -7.90 18.65 4.32
CA LEU A 285 -6.46 18.66 4.57
C LEU A 285 -6.09 17.76 5.74
N GLU A 286 -6.94 17.75 6.79
CA GLU A 286 -6.70 17.00 8.01
C GLU A 286 -8.02 16.56 8.63
N VAL A 287 -8.02 15.38 9.23
CA VAL A 287 -9.13 14.81 10.00
C VAL A 287 -8.69 14.74 11.45
N LYS A 288 -9.42 15.43 12.35
CA LYS A 288 -9.10 15.55 13.78
C LYS A 288 -10.20 14.90 14.65
N PRO A 289 -10.13 13.59 14.94
CA PRO A 289 -11.17 12.93 15.74
C PRO A 289 -11.28 13.48 17.15
N SER A 290 -10.17 13.80 17.80
CA SER A 290 -10.15 14.28 19.18
C SER A 290 -10.92 15.58 19.41
N THR A 291 -10.92 16.48 18.43
CA THR A 291 -11.65 17.74 18.45
C THR A 291 -12.91 17.70 17.61
N ARG A 292 -13.18 16.58 16.92
CA ARG A 292 -14.29 16.43 15.97
C ARG A 292 -14.29 17.49 14.88
N GLN A 293 -13.09 17.77 14.34
CA GLN A 293 -12.91 18.81 13.34
C GLN A 293 -12.35 18.25 12.04
N LEU A 294 -12.81 18.81 10.92
CA LEU A 294 -12.20 18.66 9.61
C LEU A 294 -11.54 19.98 9.24
N VAL A 295 -10.23 19.94 8.94
CA VAL A 295 -9.53 21.11 8.41
C VAL A 295 -9.62 21.07 6.89
N VAL A 296 -10.07 22.18 6.29
CA VAL A 296 -10.18 22.30 4.83
C VAL A 296 -9.35 23.46 4.30
N GLY A 297 -8.92 23.35 3.04
CA GLY A 297 -8.12 24.40 2.40
C GLY A 297 -7.93 24.17 0.90
N PRO A 298 -7.06 24.95 0.26
CA PRO A 298 -6.77 24.87 -1.16
C PRO A 298 -6.03 23.58 -1.51
N LYS A 299 -6.08 23.18 -2.79
CA LYS A 299 -5.45 21.94 -3.29
C LYS A 299 -3.93 21.92 -3.04
N GLU A 300 -3.31 23.05 -3.14
CA GLU A 300 -1.86 23.23 -3.00
C GLU A 300 -1.37 22.80 -1.60
N ALA A 301 -2.21 22.97 -0.57
CA ALA A 301 -1.93 22.56 0.80
C ALA A 301 -1.97 21.02 1.03
N LEU A 302 -2.37 20.25 0.02
CA LEU A 302 -2.27 18.79 0.02
C LEU A 302 -0.89 18.26 -0.39
N ALA A 303 0.04 19.13 -0.77
CA ALA A 303 1.38 18.78 -1.18
C ALA A 303 2.21 18.31 0.03
N VAL A 304 2.70 17.07 -0.01
CA VAL A 304 3.47 16.41 1.04
C VAL A 304 4.84 16.04 0.48
N SER A 305 5.90 16.43 1.16
CA SER A 305 7.28 16.11 0.76
C SER A 305 7.92 15.00 1.60
N ARG A 306 7.40 14.75 2.80
CA ARG A 306 7.91 13.67 3.67
C ARG A 306 6.80 12.81 4.23
N LEU A 307 7.03 11.49 4.20
CA LEU A 307 6.20 10.47 4.82
C LEU A 307 7.01 9.76 5.89
N ALA A 308 6.36 9.31 6.97
CA ALA A 308 7.03 8.48 7.94
C ALA A 308 6.05 7.53 8.66
N GLY A 309 6.60 6.40 9.14
CA GLY A 309 5.83 5.41 9.89
C GLY A 309 6.70 4.32 10.49
N THR A 310 6.11 3.59 11.44
CA THR A 310 6.78 2.54 12.23
C THR A 310 6.32 1.13 11.89
N ARG A 311 5.14 0.98 11.29
CA ARG A 311 4.61 -0.33 10.85
C ARG A 311 5.21 -0.70 9.49
N ILE A 312 6.40 -1.32 9.53
CA ILE A 312 7.20 -1.66 8.36
C ILE A 312 7.08 -3.15 8.08
N SER A 313 6.90 -3.53 6.80
CA SER A 313 7.01 -4.91 6.31
C SER A 313 8.07 -4.97 5.22
N HIS A 314 8.86 -6.04 5.20
CA HIS A 314 9.88 -6.27 4.18
C HIS A 314 9.44 -7.41 3.26
N ALA A 315 9.29 -7.12 1.96
CA ALA A 315 8.94 -8.11 0.93
C ALA A 315 10.21 -8.84 0.44
N GLY A 316 10.70 -9.74 1.28
CA GLY A 316 11.99 -10.41 1.12
C GLY A 316 12.97 -10.00 2.21
N ALA A 317 14.29 -10.18 1.96
CA ALA A 317 15.31 -9.70 2.88
C ALA A 317 15.35 -8.15 2.90
N PRO A 318 15.46 -7.52 4.09
CA PRO A 318 15.64 -6.07 4.20
C PRO A 318 16.83 -5.61 3.36
N HIS A 319 16.68 -4.49 2.65
CA HIS A 319 17.77 -3.94 1.88
C HIS A 319 18.82 -3.30 2.80
N PRO A 320 20.11 -3.71 2.73
CA PRO A 320 21.12 -3.29 3.73
C PRO A 320 21.36 -1.79 3.76
N ARG A 321 21.17 -1.08 2.64
CA ARG A 321 21.36 0.37 2.57
C ARG A 321 20.17 1.19 3.08
N LEU A 322 19.09 0.56 3.53
CA LEU A 322 17.94 1.29 4.08
C LEU A 322 18.31 2.01 5.39
N SER A 323 19.29 1.51 6.14
CA SER A 323 19.84 2.19 7.34
C SER A 323 20.55 3.49 7.00
N ASP A 324 21.30 3.52 5.89
CA ASP A 324 22.19 4.62 5.52
C ASP A 324 21.53 5.62 4.57
N GLY A 325 20.42 5.21 3.95
CA GLY A 325 19.69 5.94 2.93
C GLY A 325 19.77 5.29 1.55
N LEU A 326 18.64 5.18 0.91
CA LEU A 326 18.47 4.52 -0.39
C LEU A 326 17.54 5.32 -1.28
N ASP A 327 17.98 5.57 -2.52
CA ASP A 327 17.12 6.11 -3.56
C ASP A 327 16.20 5.01 -4.07
N ILE A 328 14.90 5.30 -4.08
CA ILE A 328 13.82 4.38 -4.39
C ILE A 328 12.76 5.08 -5.23
N GLU A 329 11.79 4.30 -5.67
CA GLU A 329 10.48 4.81 -6.06
C GLU A 329 9.45 4.45 -4.99
N VAL A 330 8.57 5.38 -4.62
CA VAL A 330 7.48 5.16 -3.67
C VAL A 330 6.13 5.23 -4.35
N GLN A 331 5.26 4.29 -4.04
CA GLN A 331 3.88 4.25 -4.50
C GLN A 331 2.94 4.30 -3.28
N ILE A 332 2.01 5.26 -3.26
CA ILE A 332 1.10 5.52 -2.12
C ILE A 332 -0.34 5.06 -2.36
N ARG A 333 -0.65 4.55 -3.55
CA ARG A 333 -1.96 4.00 -3.93
C ARG A 333 -1.78 2.94 -5.00
N ALA A 334 -2.65 1.93 -5.02
CA ALA A 334 -2.57 0.81 -5.95
C ALA A 334 -2.54 1.21 -7.45
N HIS A 335 -3.18 2.32 -7.81
CA HIS A 335 -3.27 2.79 -9.19
C HIS A 335 -2.54 4.12 -9.43
N ALA A 336 -1.68 4.56 -8.49
CA ALA A 336 -0.83 5.73 -8.70
C ALA A 336 0.50 5.31 -9.34
N ASP A 337 1.08 6.21 -10.12
CA ASP A 337 2.45 6.02 -10.60
C ASP A 337 3.44 6.12 -9.43
N PRO A 338 4.50 5.32 -9.42
CA PRO A 338 5.60 5.47 -8.47
C PRO A 338 6.31 6.80 -8.65
N VAL A 339 6.74 7.41 -7.55
CA VAL A 339 7.44 8.69 -7.53
C VAL A 339 8.84 8.48 -6.96
N PRO A 340 9.89 9.09 -7.54
CA PRO A 340 11.25 9.04 -6.98
C PRO A 340 11.29 9.62 -5.57
N ALA A 341 11.98 8.93 -4.66
CA ALA A 341 12.10 9.31 -3.27
C ALA A 341 13.40 8.79 -2.66
N HIS A 342 13.77 9.32 -1.51
CA HIS A 342 14.87 8.84 -0.68
C HIS A 342 14.31 8.26 0.62
N ALA A 343 14.62 7.00 0.90
CA ALA A 343 14.14 6.29 2.09
C ALA A 343 15.30 5.99 3.05
N ARG A 344 15.09 6.20 4.35
CA ARG A 344 16.05 5.85 5.39
C ARG A 344 15.37 5.49 6.70
N MET A 345 16.04 4.67 7.48
CA MET A 345 15.63 4.40 8.86
C MET A 345 16.11 5.52 9.78
N VAL A 346 15.25 5.98 10.68
CA VAL A 346 15.56 6.93 11.76
C VAL A 346 15.02 6.31 13.05
N GLY A 347 15.90 5.63 13.79
CA GLY A 347 15.46 4.76 14.87
C GLY A 347 14.64 3.58 14.36
N ASP A 348 13.41 3.44 14.82
CA ASP A 348 12.44 2.43 14.39
C ASP A 348 11.46 2.94 13.31
N GLU A 349 11.61 4.19 12.88
CA GLU A 349 10.76 4.83 11.88
C GLU A 349 11.41 4.79 10.50
N LEU A 350 10.65 4.40 9.49
CA LEU A 350 11.03 4.57 8.09
C LEU A 350 10.58 5.95 7.62
N VAL A 351 11.53 6.78 7.24
CA VAL A 351 11.32 8.13 6.71
C VAL A 351 11.55 8.11 5.20
N ILE A 352 10.61 8.68 4.46
CA ILE A 352 10.63 8.75 2.99
C ILE A 352 10.50 10.21 2.58
N ASP A 353 11.52 10.75 1.95
CA ASP A 353 11.57 12.08 1.38
C ASP A 353 11.28 11.98 -0.13
N ALA A 354 10.14 12.48 -0.58
CA ALA A 354 9.76 12.49 -1.99
C ALA A 354 10.53 13.59 -2.74
N VAL A 355 11.06 13.28 -3.94
CA VAL A 355 11.76 14.25 -4.79
C VAL A 355 10.78 15.32 -5.27
N GLU A 356 9.58 14.91 -5.67
CA GLU A 356 8.49 15.81 -6.00
C GLU A 356 7.35 15.64 -5.00
N PRO A 357 6.67 16.73 -4.58
CA PRO A 357 5.62 16.63 -3.60
C PRO A 357 4.48 15.70 -4.02
N LEU A 358 4.12 14.79 -3.16
CA LEU A 358 2.97 13.89 -3.31
C LEU A 358 1.68 14.63 -2.96
N THR A 359 0.57 14.29 -3.61
CA THR A 359 -0.71 14.95 -3.37
C THR A 359 -1.75 13.99 -2.81
N GLY A 360 -2.45 14.42 -1.76
CA GLY A 360 -3.57 13.68 -1.18
C GLY A 360 -3.13 12.40 -0.47
N VAL A 361 -2.04 12.48 0.25
CA VAL A 361 -1.55 11.44 1.16
C VAL A 361 -2.38 11.46 2.44
N ALA A 362 -2.92 10.31 2.83
CA ALA A 362 -3.63 10.16 4.09
C ALA A 362 -2.85 9.22 5.02
N THR A 363 -2.86 9.54 6.31
CA THR A 363 -2.37 8.61 7.35
C THR A 363 -3.22 7.33 7.34
N GLY A 364 -2.61 6.19 7.66
CA GLY A 364 -3.24 4.87 7.56
C GLY A 364 -3.08 4.19 6.19
N GLN A 365 -2.78 4.94 5.13
CA GLN A 365 -2.40 4.37 3.83
C GLN A 365 -0.99 3.76 3.88
N SER A 366 -0.68 2.91 2.91
CA SER A 366 0.64 2.30 2.78
C SER A 366 1.48 3.02 1.73
N ALA A 367 2.74 3.27 2.07
CA ALA A 367 3.78 3.64 1.12
C ALA A 367 4.59 2.37 0.77
N VAL A 368 4.50 1.91 -0.47
CA VAL A 368 5.23 0.73 -0.97
C VAL A 368 6.48 1.18 -1.68
N LEU A 369 7.62 0.58 -1.33
CA LEU A 369 8.94 0.95 -1.81
C LEU A 369 9.38 0.02 -2.93
N TYR A 370 9.87 0.62 -4.02
CA TYR A 370 10.36 -0.10 -5.19
C TYR A 370 11.82 0.27 -5.51
N LEU A 371 12.56 -0.72 -5.98
CA LEU A 371 13.86 -0.53 -6.62
C LEU A 371 13.79 -1.17 -8.01
N GLY A 372 13.51 -0.36 -9.02
CA GLY A 372 13.12 -0.86 -10.33
C GLY A 372 11.84 -1.70 -10.26
N THR A 373 11.88 -2.98 -10.62
CA THR A 373 10.72 -3.88 -10.51
C THR A 373 10.59 -4.55 -9.15
N ARG A 374 11.65 -4.54 -8.32
CA ARG A 374 11.66 -5.19 -7.01
C ARG A 374 10.86 -4.38 -6.00
N VAL A 375 9.98 -5.05 -5.25
CA VAL A 375 9.31 -4.52 -4.06
C VAL A 375 10.22 -4.75 -2.86
N LEU A 376 10.60 -3.68 -2.18
CA LEU A 376 11.41 -3.78 -0.95
C LEU A 376 10.55 -4.05 0.28
N GLY A 377 9.30 -3.62 0.23
CA GLY A 377 8.34 -3.70 1.32
C GLY A 377 7.41 -2.50 1.36
N GLN A 378 6.80 -2.28 2.49
CA GLN A 378 5.91 -1.15 2.72
C GLN A 378 6.05 -0.59 4.13
N VAL A 379 5.57 0.63 4.31
CA VAL A 379 5.32 1.23 5.63
C VAL A 379 3.92 1.82 5.67
N THR A 380 3.21 1.64 6.78
CA THR A 380 1.97 2.37 7.01
C THR A 380 2.30 3.81 7.37
N ILE A 381 1.70 4.76 6.67
CA ILE A 381 1.94 6.19 6.87
C ILE A 381 1.30 6.62 8.18
N ASP A 382 2.11 6.95 9.17
CA ASP A 382 1.65 7.45 10.47
C ASP A 382 1.63 8.98 10.50
N ARG A 383 2.57 9.64 9.80
CA ARG A 383 2.64 11.10 9.69
C ARG A 383 3.14 11.56 8.33
N THR A 384 2.80 12.80 7.99
CA THR A 384 3.24 13.49 6.79
C THR A 384 3.77 14.88 7.15
N VAL A 385 4.68 15.41 6.32
CA VAL A 385 5.14 16.81 6.44
C VAL A 385 4.82 17.51 5.13
N ALA A 386 4.12 18.64 5.24
CA ALA A 386 3.75 19.44 4.10
C ALA A 386 4.98 20.04 3.39
N ALA A 387 4.87 20.23 2.07
CA ALA A 387 5.99 20.74 1.28
C ALA A 387 6.41 22.16 1.67
N ASP A 388 5.46 22.99 2.09
CA ASP A 388 5.71 24.37 2.57
C ASP A 388 6.42 24.40 3.94
N GLU A 389 6.18 23.41 4.80
CA GLU A 389 6.83 23.32 6.12
C GLU A 389 8.32 22.93 6.02
N LEU A 390 8.71 22.08 5.07
CA LEU A 390 10.11 21.70 4.86
C LEU A 390 10.95 22.87 4.35
N VAL A 391 10.41 23.68 3.44
CA VAL A 391 11.10 24.88 2.93
C VAL A 391 11.39 25.89 4.04
N THR A 392 10.48 26.05 5.00
CA THR A 392 10.67 26.96 6.14
C THR A 392 11.67 26.42 7.16
N ALA A 393 11.72 25.09 7.36
CA ALA A 393 12.69 24.46 8.26
C ALA A 393 14.12 24.56 7.73
N ASP A 394 14.36 24.30 6.45
CA ASP A 394 15.68 24.43 5.82
C ASP A 394 16.15 25.89 5.75
N ALA A 395 15.24 26.84 5.53
CA ALA A 395 15.55 28.27 5.56
C ALA A 395 15.96 28.74 6.97
N SER A 396 15.37 28.17 8.03
CA SER A 396 15.74 28.51 9.41
C SER A 396 17.10 27.93 9.84
N VAL A 397 17.48 26.76 9.33
CA VAL A 397 18.79 26.14 9.57
C VAL A 397 19.89 26.90 8.83
N SER A 398 19.65 27.35 7.60
CA SER A 398 20.62 28.14 6.83
C SER A 398 20.81 29.56 7.36
N ALA A 399 19.80 30.15 8.00
CA ALA A 399 19.90 31.46 8.63
C ALA A 399 20.63 31.41 9.98
N GLY A 400 20.68 30.26 10.66
CA GLY A 400 21.38 30.07 11.95
C GLY A 400 22.89 29.88 11.84
N THR A 401 23.44 29.65 10.62
CA THR A 401 24.86 29.37 10.41
C THR A 401 25.68 30.60 9.96
N SER A 402 25.09 31.78 9.84
CA SER A 402 25.77 32.99 9.34
C SER A 402 26.13 34.04 10.40
N VAL A 403 26.18 33.72 11.69
CA VAL A 403 26.64 34.64 12.75
C VAL A 403 27.73 33.98 13.56
N SER A 404 28.96 34.12 13.13
CA SER A 404 30.16 34.44 13.96
C SER A 404 31.45 34.21 13.16
N ALA A 405 31.83 35.17 12.36
CA ALA A 405 33.21 35.37 11.96
C ALA A 405 33.42 36.87 11.75
N ASP A 406 33.62 37.58 12.84
CA ASP A 406 34.50 38.75 12.81
C ASP A 406 34.80 39.18 14.25
N ALA A 407 36.07 39.36 14.51
CA ALA A 407 36.71 40.25 15.45
C ALA A 407 37.80 39.57 16.27
N SER A 408 38.97 39.46 15.69
CA SER A 408 40.19 39.66 16.49
C SER A 408 41.34 40.06 15.58
N ALA A 409 41.63 41.31 15.51
CA ALA A 409 42.95 41.80 15.13
C ALA A 409 43.37 42.87 16.13
N THR A 410 44.32 42.53 16.93
CA THR A 410 45.17 43.45 17.62
C THR A 410 46.54 43.44 16.98
N PRO A 411 47.26 44.53 16.94
CA PRO A 411 48.65 44.42 17.42
C PRO A 411 49.18 45.64 18.15
N GLY A 412 50.16 45.36 19.03
CA GLY A 412 51.32 46.14 19.26
C GLY A 412 51.17 47.26 20.30
N GLU A 413 51.98 47.50 21.11
CA GLU A 413 53.38 47.66 21.31
C GLU A 413 53.71 48.51 22.58
N ARG A 414 54.71 48.06 23.31
CA ARG A 414 55.76 48.85 24.01
C ARG A 414 55.37 49.75 25.20
N ALA A 415 55.98 49.67 26.24
CA ALA A 415 57.29 49.84 26.74
C ALA A 415 57.27 50.42 28.16
N ALA A 416 58.09 49.85 28.98
CA ALA A 416 58.99 50.46 29.96
C ALA A 416 58.52 51.48 30.99
N GLY A 417 58.94 51.18 32.23
CA GLY A 417 59.31 52.23 33.12
C GLY A 417 58.94 51.98 34.63
N MET A 418 59.77 51.28 35.32
CA MET A 418 60.55 51.65 36.47
C MET A 418 59.88 52.35 37.68
N ARG A 419 60.17 51.72 38.83
CA ARG A 419 60.38 52.30 40.17
C ARG A 419 59.12 52.75 40.94
N GLY A 420 58.95 52.46 42.12
CA GLY A 420 59.79 52.22 43.31
C GLY A 420 58.91 52.44 44.52
N ALA A 421 59.26 51.75 45.57
CA ALA A 421 59.22 52.13 47.00
C ALA A 421 57.84 52.48 47.64
N GLU A 422 57.39 51.78 48.48
CA GLU A 422 57.38 51.58 49.94
C GLU A 422 56.40 50.51 50.33
#